data_2ad63111e6fa318605ff59eae74775d3
#
_entry.id   2ad63111e6fa318605ff59eae74775d3
#
_cell.length_a   1.000
_cell.length_b   1.000
_cell.length_c   1.000
_cell.angle_alpha   90.00
_cell.angle_beta   90.00
_cell.angle_gamma   90.00
#
_symmetry.space_group_name_H-M   'P 1'
#
loop_
_entity.id
_entity.type
_entity.pdbx_description
1 polymer ?
#
loop_
_entity_poly.entity_id
_entity_poly.type
_entity_poly.pdbx_seq_one_letter_code
_entity_poly.pdbx_strand_id
1 'polypeptide(L)'
;MRANHVHVGFRDLPAAVSWLERVWELKPVFQIPQMAIFAVGEFQLFLDAEDHDSRATVGFVSDDCDRDYNRVTARGAETVSAPEDKPYGSRAAYVKAPGALTFEIEQPLKR
;
A
#
# COMPACT_ATOMS: atom_id res chain seq x y z
N MET A 1 7.18 19.03 -14.29
CA MET A 1 6.01 18.62 -13.49
C MET A 1 6.02 17.10 -13.37
N ARG A 2 5.79 16.59 -12.17
CA ARG A 2 5.90 15.15 -11.88
C ARG A 2 4.99 14.80 -10.72
N ALA A 3 4.20 13.73 -10.89
CA ALA A 3 3.37 13.23 -9.79
C ALA A 3 4.27 12.47 -8.81
N ASN A 4 4.21 12.80 -7.52
CA ASN A 4 5.08 12.18 -6.52
C ASN A 4 4.37 11.80 -5.22
N HIS A 5 3.06 12.01 -5.12
CA HIS A 5 2.35 11.66 -3.90
C HIS A 5 0.86 11.43 -4.15
N VAL A 6 0.22 10.77 -3.20
CA VAL A 6 -1.23 10.56 -3.17
C VAL A 6 -1.71 10.78 -1.74
N HIS A 7 -2.92 11.27 -1.57
CA HIS A 7 -3.58 11.41 -0.28
C HIS A 7 -4.68 10.37 -0.14
N VAL A 8 -4.71 9.70 1.02
CA VAL A 8 -5.75 8.72 1.34
C VAL A 8 -6.31 9.07 2.72
N GLY A 9 -7.62 9.25 2.82
CA GLY A 9 -8.28 9.58 4.07
C GLY A 9 -8.61 8.35 4.90
N PHE A 10 -8.52 8.49 6.24
CA PHE A 10 -8.83 7.43 7.19
C PHE A 10 -9.59 7.99 8.38
N ARG A 11 -10.63 7.27 8.79
CA ARG A 11 -11.31 7.59 10.05
C ARG A 11 -10.43 7.29 11.25
N ASP A 12 -9.62 6.23 11.14
CA ASP A 12 -8.70 5.82 12.20
C ASP A 12 -7.27 5.90 11.68
N LEU A 13 -6.74 7.11 11.66
CA LEU A 13 -5.37 7.34 11.18
C LEU A 13 -4.32 6.55 11.99
N PRO A 14 -4.38 6.52 13.34
CA PRO A 14 -3.40 5.74 14.10
C PRO A 14 -3.37 4.25 13.73
N ALA A 15 -4.53 3.65 13.48
CA ALA A 15 -4.60 2.25 13.06
C ALA A 15 -3.94 2.05 11.71
N ALA A 16 -4.13 2.96 10.76
CA ALA A 16 -3.53 2.88 9.43
C ALA A 16 -2.00 3.02 9.52
N VAL A 17 -1.51 3.95 10.34
CA VAL A 17 -0.07 4.14 10.57
C VAL A 17 0.55 2.88 11.16
N SER A 18 -0.06 2.33 12.22
CA SER A 18 0.44 1.11 12.87
C SER A 18 0.47 -0.07 11.91
N TRP A 19 -0.55 -0.19 11.06
CA TRP A 19 -0.63 -1.26 10.08
C TRP A 19 0.51 -1.16 9.05
N LEU A 20 0.78 0.04 8.52
CA LEU A 20 1.88 0.23 7.56
C LEU A 20 3.24 -0.07 8.18
N GLU A 21 3.44 0.31 9.45
CA GLU A 21 4.68 0.00 10.15
C GLU A 21 4.86 -1.51 10.34
N ARG A 22 3.79 -2.22 10.71
CA ARG A 22 3.86 -3.64 10.98
C ARG A 22 3.93 -4.49 9.70
N VAL A 23 3.10 -4.19 8.72
CA VAL A 23 2.94 -5.05 7.54
C VAL A 23 3.98 -4.73 6.47
N TRP A 24 4.19 -3.44 6.20
CA TRP A 24 5.11 -3.00 5.14
C TRP A 24 6.47 -2.57 5.67
N GLU A 25 6.64 -2.57 7.00
CA GLU A 25 7.89 -2.19 7.66
C GLU A 25 8.34 -0.79 7.27
N LEU A 26 7.38 0.09 7.05
CA LEU A 26 7.63 1.49 6.73
C LEU A 26 7.58 2.32 8.00
N LYS A 27 8.33 3.42 8.01
CA LYS A 27 8.27 4.40 9.09
C LYS A 27 7.81 5.73 8.54
N PRO A 28 6.93 6.46 9.24
CA PRO A 28 6.53 7.77 8.77
C PRO A 28 7.72 8.73 8.79
N VAL A 29 7.85 9.53 7.74
CA VAL A 29 8.85 10.59 7.69
C VAL A 29 8.34 11.88 8.32
N PHE A 30 7.03 11.96 8.54
CA PHE A 30 6.37 13.07 9.21
C PHE A 30 5.06 12.56 9.79
N GLN A 31 4.71 13.00 11.00
CA GLN A 31 3.45 12.60 11.63
C GLN A 31 2.99 13.66 12.62
N ILE A 32 1.72 14.02 12.47
CA ILE A 32 0.98 14.88 13.40
C ILE A 32 -0.41 14.25 13.56
N PRO A 33 -1.26 14.72 14.49
CA PRO A 33 -2.60 14.13 14.64
C PRO A 33 -3.45 14.17 13.37
N GLN A 34 -3.23 15.15 12.49
CA GLN A 34 -4.03 15.34 11.29
C GLN A 34 -3.53 14.52 10.08
N MET A 35 -2.26 14.09 10.08
CA MET A 35 -1.72 13.36 8.93
C MET A 35 -0.42 12.64 9.25
N ALA A 36 -0.10 11.65 8.42
CA ALA A 36 1.20 10.98 8.42
C ALA A 36 1.69 10.87 6.98
N ILE A 37 3.00 10.97 6.79
CA ILE A 37 3.61 10.84 5.46
C ILE A 37 4.60 9.69 5.49
N PHE A 38 4.44 8.76 4.55
CA PHE A 38 5.37 7.66 4.33
C PHE A 38 6.05 7.86 2.99
N ALA A 39 7.37 7.76 2.98
CA ALA A 39 8.14 7.83 1.73
C ALA A 39 8.46 6.41 1.25
N VAL A 40 8.17 6.11 0.00
CA VAL A 40 8.48 4.84 -0.63
C VAL A 40 9.23 5.16 -1.92
N GLY A 41 10.56 5.03 -1.90
CA GLY A 41 11.38 5.53 -2.98
C GLY A 41 11.20 7.04 -3.11
N GLU A 42 10.91 7.51 -4.31
CA GLU A 42 10.66 8.93 -4.57
C GLU A 42 9.17 9.29 -4.46
N PHE A 43 8.31 8.32 -4.15
CA PHE A 43 6.88 8.55 -4.04
C PHE A 43 6.49 8.69 -2.57
N GLN A 44 5.51 9.53 -2.30
CA GLN A 44 5.02 9.74 -0.94
C GLN A 44 3.56 9.37 -0.81
N LEU A 45 3.24 8.66 0.28
CA LEU A 45 1.89 8.28 0.64
C LEU A 45 1.47 9.14 1.84
N PHE A 46 0.49 10.01 1.61
CA PHE A 46 -0.07 10.86 2.66
C PHE A 46 -1.33 10.21 3.21
N LEU A 47 -1.33 9.95 4.51
CA LEU A 47 -2.50 9.44 5.21
C LEU A 47 -3.10 10.61 5.97
N ASP A 48 -4.35 10.94 5.67
CA ASP A 48 -5.03 12.10 6.26
C ASP A 48 -6.12 11.64 7.22
N ALA A 49 -6.21 12.29 8.39
CA ALA A 49 -7.32 12.05 9.32
C ALA A 49 -8.57 12.70 8.74
N GLU A 50 -9.59 11.90 8.49
CA GLU A 50 -10.84 12.36 7.88
C GLU A 50 -12.04 11.74 8.61
N ASP A 51 -13.25 12.22 8.31
CA ASP A 51 -14.48 11.65 8.84
C ASP A 51 -14.97 10.45 8.00
N HIS A 52 -14.20 10.03 7.02
CA HIS A 52 -14.53 8.91 6.11
C HIS A 52 -13.25 8.20 5.69
N ASP A 53 -13.42 6.98 5.20
CA ASP A 53 -12.33 6.20 4.61
C ASP A 53 -12.34 6.37 3.10
N SER A 54 -11.25 6.86 2.55
CA SER A 54 -11.12 7.03 1.09
C SER A 54 -10.87 5.69 0.42
N ARG A 55 -11.59 5.43 -0.67
CA ARG A 55 -11.33 4.26 -1.49
C ARG A 55 -10.15 4.56 -2.42
N ALA A 56 -9.13 3.71 -2.37
CA ALA A 56 -7.96 3.87 -3.22
C ALA A 56 -7.25 2.53 -3.41
N THR A 57 -6.52 2.41 -4.50
CA THR A 57 -5.57 1.33 -4.72
C THR A 57 -4.21 1.94 -4.97
N VAL A 58 -3.22 1.52 -4.18
CA VAL A 58 -1.84 1.98 -4.34
C VAL A 58 -1.00 0.79 -4.80
N GLY A 59 -0.30 0.96 -5.92
CA GLY A 59 0.49 -0.10 -6.51
C GLY A 59 1.97 0.01 -6.15
N PHE A 60 2.54 -1.12 -5.75
CA PHE A 60 3.98 -1.27 -5.56
C PHE A 60 4.52 -2.16 -6.68
N VAL A 61 5.58 -1.72 -7.33
CA VAL A 61 6.28 -2.54 -8.30
C VAL A 61 7.27 -3.42 -7.55
N SER A 62 7.25 -4.71 -7.87
CA SER A 62 8.09 -5.73 -7.23
C SER A 62 8.84 -6.50 -8.30
N ASP A 63 10.04 -6.98 -7.97
CA ASP A 63 10.77 -7.89 -8.85
C ASP A 63 10.42 -9.35 -8.56
N ASP A 64 9.62 -9.61 -7.53
CA ASP A 64 9.15 -10.94 -7.16
C ASP A 64 7.82 -10.83 -6.41
N CYS A 65 6.73 -10.90 -7.14
CA CYS A 65 5.39 -10.71 -6.59
C CYS A 65 5.06 -11.74 -5.50
N ASP A 66 5.39 -13.01 -5.74
CA ASP A 66 5.09 -14.08 -4.78
C ASP A 66 5.85 -13.88 -3.47
N ARG A 67 7.13 -13.53 -3.54
CA ARG A 67 7.94 -13.27 -2.37
C ARG A 67 7.36 -12.14 -1.53
N ASP A 68 7.06 -11.02 -2.15
CA ASP A 68 6.58 -9.85 -1.44
C ASP A 68 5.15 -10.04 -0.92
N TYR A 69 4.32 -10.74 -1.68
CA TYR A 69 2.99 -11.12 -1.23
C TYR A 69 3.07 -12.01 0.03
N ASN A 70 3.92 -13.04 0.00
CA ASN A 70 4.09 -13.92 1.15
C ASN A 70 4.62 -13.17 2.37
N ARG A 71 5.51 -12.20 2.15
CA ARG A 71 6.07 -11.39 3.23
C ARG A 71 4.98 -10.56 3.91
N VAL A 72 4.17 -9.83 3.16
CA VAL A 72 3.16 -8.95 3.77
C VAL A 72 2.00 -9.75 4.37
N THR A 73 1.60 -10.87 3.79
CA THR A 73 0.55 -11.71 4.35
C THR A 73 1.01 -12.39 5.64
N ALA A 74 2.28 -12.80 5.72
CA ALA A 74 2.85 -13.33 6.95
C ALA A 74 2.87 -12.28 8.07
N ARG A 75 2.89 -11.01 7.74
CA ARG A 75 2.87 -9.91 8.70
C ARG A 75 1.46 -9.39 8.97
N GLY A 76 0.45 -10.04 8.43
CA GLY A 76 -0.95 -9.76 8.76
C GLY A 76 -1.79 -9.09 7.69
N ALA A 77 -1.28 -8.91 6.47
CA ALA A 77 -2.09 -8.37 5.39
C ALA A 77 -3.15 -9.40 4.97
N GLU A 78 -4.38 -8.93 4.79
CA GLU A 78 -5.48 -9.77 4.34
C GLU A 78 -5.48 -9.84 2.81
N THR A 79 -5.56 -11.04 2.26
CA THR A 79 -5.56 -11.24 0.81
C THR A 79 -6.90 -10.83 0.20
N VAL A 80 -6.84 -9.99 -0.84
CA VAL A 80 -7.97 -9.76 -1.74
C VAL A 80 -7.87 -10.72 -2.91
N SER A 81 -6.68 -10.80 -3.56
CA SER A 81 -6.42 -11.83 -4.55
C SER A 81 -4.94 -12.23 -4.53
N ALA A 82 -4.69 -13.54 -4.56
CA ALA A 82 -3.36 -14.10 -4.56
C ALA A 82 -2.63 -13.82 -5.89
N PRO A 83 -1.29 -13.96 -5.93
CA PRO A 83 -0.55 -13.70 -7.15
C PRO A 83 -1.05 -14.53 -8.33
N GLU A 84 -1.28 -13.85 -9.46
CA GLU A 84 -1.63 -14.51 -10.72
C GLU A 84 -1.14 -13.66 -11.90
N ASP A 85 -0.87 -14.33 -13.02
CA ASP A 85 -0.47 -13.65 -14.23
C ASP A 85 -1.67 -12.97 -14.87
N LYS A 86 -1.52 -11.70 -15.19
CA LYS A 86 -2.58 -10.90 -15.77
C LYS A 86 -2.38 -10.78 -17.29
N PRO A 87 -3.47 -10.62 -18.06
CA PRO A 87 -3.37 -10.55 -19.51
C PRO A 87 -2.59 -9.35 -20.04
N TYR A 88 -2.38 -8.32 -19.20
CA TYR A 88 -1.65 -7.12 -19.62
C TYR A 88 -0.14 -7.20 -19.34
N GLY A 89 0.39 -8.37 -19.04
CA GLY A 89 1.85 -8.57 -18.97
C GLY A 89 2.47 -8.38 -17.60
N SER A 90 1.68 -8.53 -16.55
CA SER A 90 2.16 -8.45 -15.18
C SER A 90 1.66 -9.63 -14.36
N ARG A 91 2.40 -9.96 -13.30
CA ARG A 91 1.91 -10.83 -12.23
C ARG A 91 1.54 -9.94 -11.06
N ALA A 92 0.33 -10.06 -10.55
CA ALA A 92 -0.15 -9.14 -9.53
C ALA A 92 -0.92 -9.86 -8.42
N ALA A 93 -0.81 -9.30 -7.23
CA ALA A 93 -1.59 -9.69 -6.05
C ALA A 93 -2.16 -8.43 -5.42
N TYR A 94 -3.27 -8.58 -4.70
CA TYR A 94 -3.92 -7.48 -4.01
C TYR A 94 -4.14 -7.84 -2.55
N VAL A 95 -3.81 -6.93 -1.66
CA VAL A 95 -4.02 -7.09 -0.22
C VAL A 95 -4.78 -5.89 0.32
N LYS A 96 -5.61 -6.16 1.33
CA LYS A 96 -6.45 -5.14 1.95
C LYS A 96 -5.69 -4.44 3.06
N ALA A 97 -5.77 -3.10 3.08
CA ALA A 97 -5.30 -2.26 4.17
C ALA A 97 -6.48 -1.81 5.02
N PRO A 98 -6.23 -1.14 6.15
CA PRO A 98 -7.32 -0.54 6.93
C PRO A 98 -8.13 0.46 6.11
N GLY A 99 -9.38 0.69 6.53
CA GLY A 99 -10.27 1.59 5.82
C GLY A 99 -10.70 1.00 4.48
N ALA A 100 -10.62 1.79 3.43
CA ALA A 100 -11.02 1.38 2.08
C ALA A 100 -9.82 1.36 1.12
N LEU A 101 -8.61 1.26 1.65
CA LEU A 101 -7.37 1.21 0.87
C LEU A 101 -7.03 -0.24 0.51
N THR A 102 -6.59 -0.45 -0.72
CA THR A 102 -6.06 -1.72 -1.22
C THR A 102 -4.66 -1.47 -1.76
N PHE A 103 -3.75 -2.40 -1.52
CA PHE A 103 -2.43 -2.37 -2.11
C PHE A 103 -2.31 -3.43 -3.19
N GLU A 104 -1.73 -3.04 -4.31
CA GLU A 104 -1.37 -3.96 -5.38
C GLU A 104 0.14 -4.21 -5.33
N ILE A 105 0.53 -5.47 -5.50
CA ILE A 105 1.93 -5.86 -5.66
C ILE A 105 2.05 -6.35 -7.09
N GLU A 106 2.77 -5.60 -7.93
CA GLU A 106 2.86 -5.86 -9.35
C GLU A 106 4.29 -6.20 -9.76
N GLN A 107 4.44 -7.29 -10.48
CA GLN A 107 5.71 -7.70 -11.07
C GLN A 107 5.56 -7.70 -12.58
N PRO A 108 6.29 -6.81 -13.30
CA PRO A 108 6.28 -6.86 -14.76
C PRO A 108 6.86 -8.20 -15.24
N LEU A 109 6.17 -8.85 -16.16
CA LEU A 109 6.62 -10.12 -16.73
C LEU A 109 7.49 -9.86 -17.95
N LYS A 110 8.57 -10.62 -18.06
CA LYS A 110 9.44 -10.56 -19.23
C LYS A 110 8.77 -11.28 -20.40
N ARG A 111 9.02 -10.75 -21.57
CA ARG A 111 8.53 -11.34 -22.81
C ARG A 111 9.67 -11.88 -23.65
#